data_86fc0e7b8efc442f379207b34331a65c
#
_entry.id   86fc0e7b8efc442f379207b34331a65c
#
_cell.length_a   1.000
_cell.length_b   1.000
_cell.length_c   1.000
_cell.angle_alpha   90.00
_cell.angle_beta   90.00
_cell.angle_gamma   90.00
#
_symmetry.space_group_name_H-M   'P 1'
#
loop_
_entity.id
_entity.type
_entity.pdbx_description
1 polymer ?
#
loop_
_entity_poly.entity_id
_entity_poly.type
_entity_poly.pdbx_seq_one_letter_code
_entity_poly.pdbx_strand_id
1 'polypeptide(L)'
;MYSTPAMGWNSWNTFGSNINEKLIMEMADRIVAEGYKEAGYEYVIIDDCWSLKERVDGKLVADPALFPKGMKALSDYIHGKGLKFGMYSCAGFKTCAGYPSSYGHEFEDAKQFAEWGVDYLKYDFCNFPASGDAKNAYLTMAM
;
A
#
# COMPACT_ATOMS: atom_id res chain seq x y z
N MET A 1 0.72 -16.91 3.07
CA MET A 1 -0.75 -16.78 2.85
C MET A 1 -1.40 -16.51 4.20
N TYR A 2 -2.33 -15.58 4.26
CA TYR A 2 -3.01 -15.25 5.52
C TYR A 2 -4.00 -16.36 5.90
N SER A 3 -3.99 -16.79 7.16
CA SER A 3 -4.93 -17.78 7.68
C SER A 3 -6.30 -17.17 8.02
N THR A 4 -6.35 -15.86 8.22
CA THR A 4 -7.54 -15.07 8.52
C THR A 4 -7.52 -13.78 7.73
N PRO A 5 -8.69 -13.13 7.48
CA PRO A 5 -8.71 -11.82 6.86
C PRO A 5 -7.90 -10.80 7.65
N ALA A 6 -7.18 -9.93 6.94
CA ALA A 6 -6.46 -8.84 7.57
C ALA A 6 -7.45 -7.85 8.19
N MET A 7 -7.26 -7.51 9.47
CA MET A 7 -8.07 -6.54 10.19
C MET A 7 -7.27 -5.27 10.44
N GLY A 8 -7.82 -4.14 10.04
CA GLY A 8 -7.13 -2.88 10.19
C GLY A 8 -7.90 -1.72 9.58
N TRP A 9 -7.19 -0.62 9.42
CA TRP A 9 -7.69 0.60 8.83
C TRP A 9 -7.06 0.85 7.46
N ASN A 10 -7.89 1.24 6.50
CA ASN A 10 -7.48 1.64 5.15
C ASN A 10 -7.85 3.11 4.91
N SER A 11 -6.97 3.86 4.29
CA SER A 11 -7.12 5.32 4.15
C SER A 11 -8.23 5.76 3.20
N TRP A 12 -8.68 4.91 2.28
CA TRP A 12 -9.54 5.35 1.17
C TRP A 12 -10.90 5.88 1.58
N ASN A 13 -11.64 5.11 2.38
CA ASN A 13 -13.02 5.48 2.73
C ASN A 13 -13.13 6.76 3.56
N THR A 14 -12.09 7.10 4.31
CA THR A 14 -12.09 8.30 5.16
C THR A 14 -11.48 9.50 4.45
N PHE A 15 -10.37 9.30 3.74
CA PHE A 15 -9.56 10.40 3.21
C PHE A 15 -9.42 10.42 1.69
N GLY A 16 -9.71 9.31 0.98
CA GLY A 16 -9.52 9.23 -0.46
C GLY A 16 -8.08 9.54 -0.86
N SER A 17 -7.90 10.50 -1.74
CA SER A 17 -6.58 10.97 -2.19
C SER A 17 -5.89 11.95 -1.22
N ASN A 18 -6.60 12.43 -0.20
CA ASN A 18 -6.09 13.43 0.75
C ASN A 18 -5.30 12.77 1.89
N ILE A 19 -4.16 12.17 1.55
CA ILE A 19 -3.28 11.48 2.50
C ILE A 19 -1.89 12.12 2.51
N ASN A 20 -1.22 12.01 3.65
CA ASN A 20 0.18 12.37 3.82
C ASN A 20 0.77 11.58 4.99
N GLU A 21 2.09 11.63 5.17
CA GLU A 21 2.75 10.84 6.21
C GLU A 21 2.28 11.23 7.63
N LYS A 22 2.06 12.50 7.89
CA LYS A 22 1.59 12.97 9.20
C LYS A 22 0.23 12.37 9.55
N LEU A 23 -0.70 12.39 8.60
CA LEU A 23 -2.03 11.82 8.79
C LEU A 23 -1.97 10.33 9.10
N ILE A 24 -1.16 9.58 8.34
CA ILE A 24 -1.00 8.14 8.54
C ILE A 24 -0.37 7.83 9.90
N MET A 25 0.64 8.60 10.31
CA MET A 25 1.26 8.46 11.62
C MET A 25 0.26 8.74 12.75
N GLU A 26 -0.53 9.80 12.63
CA GLU A 26 -1.59 10.13 13.59
C GLU A 26 -2.65 9.03 13.71
N MET A 27 -3.04 8.43 12.59
CA MET A 27 -4.00 7.30 12.60
C MET A 27 -3.40 6.07 13.27
N ALA A 28 -2.13 5.77 13.04
CA ALA A 28 -1.44 4.68 13.74
C ALA A 28 -1.41 4.91 15.25
N ASP A 29 -1.10 6.13 15.68
CA ASP A 29 -1.09 6.51 17.09
C ASP A 29 -2.48 6.33 17.73
N ARG A 30 -3.54 6.73 17.04
CA ARG A 30 -4.92 6.62 17.52
C ARG A 30 -5.39 5.16 17.62
N ILE A 31 -5.01 4.32 16.67
CA ILE A 31 -5.33 2.89 16.70
C ILE A 31 -4.77 2.25 17.96
N VAL A 32 -3.55 2.60 18.36
CA VAL A 32 -2.94 2.10 19.59
C VAL A 32 -3.60 2.73 20.84
N ALA A 33 -3.73 4.05 20.86
CA ALA A 33 -4.23 4.81 22.02
C ALA A 33 -5.70 4.48 22.36
N GLU A 34 -6.53 4.20 21.35
CA GLU A 34 -7.95 3.94 21.53
C GLU A 34 -8.29 2.43 21.69
N GLY A 35 -7.27 1.57 21.77
CA GLY A 35 -7.46 0.14 22.06
C GLY A 35 -7.82 -0.73 20.85
N TYR A 36 -7.84 -0.20 19.65
CA TYR A 36 -8.17 -0.97 18.44
C TYR A 36 -7.12 -2.05 18.15
N LYS A 37 -5.84 -1.78 18.41
CA LYS A 37 -4.77 -2.77 18.26
C LYS A 37 -5.02 -4.00 19.14
N GLU A 38 -5.34 -3.78 20.41
CA GLU A 38 -5.62 -4.87 21.36
C GLU A 38 -6.86 -5.67 20.97
N ALA A 39 -7.81 -5.04 20.27
CA ALA A 39 -9.00 -5.69 19.74
C ALA A 39 -8.74 -6.48 18.46
N GLY A 40 -7.50 -6.48 17.93
CA GLY A 40 -7.11 -7.24 16.73
C GLY A 40 -6.99 -6.42 15.45
N TYR A 41 -7.16 -5.10 15.49
CA TYR A 41 -6.98 -4.22 14.32
C TYR A 41 -5.51 -3.84 14.21
N GLU A 42 -4.74 -4.64 13.47
CA GLU A 42 -3.28 -4.57 13.43
C GLU A 42 -2.71 -3.84 12.22
N TYR A 43 -3.49 -3.72 11.14
CA TYR A 43 -3.00 -3.20 9.86
C TYR A 43 -3.33 -1.73 9.68
N VAL A 44 -2.34 -0.97 9.22
CA VAL A 44 -2.51 0.40 8.69
C VAL A 44 -2.18 0.34 7.21
N ILE A 45 -3.17 0.55 6.35
CA ILE A 45 -3.05 0.37 4.90
C ILE A 45 -3.21 1.72 4.21
N ILE A 46 -2.20 2.11 3.44
CA ILE A 46 -2.26 3.28 2.55
C ILE A 46 -2.83 2.81 1.22
N ASP A 47 -3.96 3.40 0.83
CA ASP A 47 -4.61 3.11 -0.44
C ASP A 47 -3.98 3.89 -1.60
N ASP A 48 -4.67 4.03 -2.72
CA ASP A 48 -4.21 4.70 -3.93
C ASP A 48 -3.77 6.16 -3.67
N CYS A 49 -3.07 6.74 -4.62
CA CYS A 49 -2.60 8.13 -4.61
C CYS A 49 -1.42 8.42 -3.67
N TRP A 50 -0.61 7.40 -3.36
CA TRP A 50 0.59 7.58 -2.54
C TRP A 50 1.85 7.91 -3.35
N SER A 51 1.88 7.51 -4.64
CA SER A 51 3.06 7.64 -5.50
C SER A 51 3.05 8.92 -6.33
N LEU A 52 4.18 9.19 -6.97
CA LEU A 52 4.23 10.12 -8.11
C LEU A 52 3.37 9.56 -9.25
N LYS A 53 2.90 10.43 -10.13
CA LYS A 53 2.06 10.06 -11.27
C LYS A 53 2.83 9.35 -12.40
N GLU A 54 4.14 9.34 -12.31
CA GLU A 54 5.02 8.67 -13.26
C GLU A 54 6.09 7.88 -12.51
N ARG A 55 6.53 6.76 -13.11
CA ARG A 55 7.69 6.03 -12.59
C ARG A 55 8.95 6.86 -12.77
N VAL A 56 9.90 6.72 -11.87
CA VAL A 56 11.23 7.35 -11.96
C VAL A 56 12.26 6.23 -12.09
N ASP A 57 13.01 6.22 -13.19
CA ASP A 57 13.97 5.17 -13.51
C ASP A 57 13.35 3.75 -13.43
N GLY A 58 12.12 3.64 -13.91
CA GLY A 58 11.36 2.39 -13.92
C GLY A 58 10.74 1.99 -12.58
N LYS A 59 10.91 2.78 -11.53
CA LYS A 59 10.44 2.45 -10.18
C LYS A 59 9.25 3.28 -9.76
N LEU A 60 8.38 2.69 -8.94
CA LEU A 60 7.39 3.45 -8.18
C LEU A 60 8.09 4.29 -7.12
N VAL A 61 7.74 5.54 -7.03
CA VAL A 61 8.33 6.48 -6.06
C VAL A 61 7.20 7.11 -5.25
N ALA A 62 7.34 7.09 -3.93
CA ALA A 62 6.43 7.82 -3.05
C ALA A 62 6.48 9.31 -3.37
N ASP A 63 5.32 9.97 -3.41
CA ASP A 63 5.27 11.41 -3.67
C ASP A 63 5.98 12.15 -2.51
N PRO A 64 7.11 12.83 -2.78
CA PRO A 64 7.87 13.50 -1.73
C PRO A 64 7.13 14.68 -1.09
N ALA A 65 6.11 15.23 -1.75
CA ALA A 65 5.26 16.26 -1.16
C ALA A 65 4.34 15.68 -0.06
N LEU A 66 3.97 14.41 -0.18
CA LEU A 66 3.09 13.72 0.77
C LEU A 66 3.87 12.90 1.80
N PHE A 67 4.95 12.28 1.36
CA PHE A 67 5.79 11.38 2.17
C PHE A 67 7.26 11.80 2.08
N PRO A 68 7.62 12.95 2.67
CA PRO A 68 8.98 13.51 2.50
C PRO A 68 10.10 12.62 3.04
N LYS A 69 9.81 11.77 4.03
CA LYS A 69 10.79 10.83 4.60
C LYS A 69 10.79 9.46 3.91
N GLY A 70 9.89 9.26 2.94
CA GLY A 70 9.76 8.01 2.21
C GLY A 70 8.99 6.92 2.95
N MET A 71 8.71 5.82 2.23
CA MET A 71 7.86 4.74 2.76
C MET A 71 8.56 3.87 3.78
N LYS A 72 9.88 3.67 3.68
CA LYS A 72 10.64 2.90 4.67
C LYS A 72 10.56 3.53 6.06
N ALA A 73 10.72 4.86 6.16
CA ALA A 73 10.62 5.58 7.42
C ALA A 73 9.20 5.47 8.02
N LEU A 74 8.16 5.59 7.20
CA LEU A 74 6.78 5.44 7.63
C LEU A 74 6.48 4.01 8.09
N SER A 75 6.95 3.02 7.34
CA SER A 75 6.85 1.61 7.71
C SER A 75 7.51 1.35 9.08
N ASP A 76 8.72 1.86 9.29
CA ASP A 76 9.42 1.71 10.57
C ASP A 76 8.65 2.35 11.73
N TYR A 77 8.03 3.51 11.51
CA TYR A 77 7.19 4.16 12.52
C TYR A 77 6.00 3.29 12.90
N ILE A 78 5.29 2.76 11.91
CA ILE A 78 4.13 1.89 12.12
C ILE A 78 4.53 0.59 12.83
N HIS A 79 5.64 -0.03 12.41
CA HIS A 79 6.18 -1.21 13.08
C HIS A 79 6.60 -0.91 14.52
N GLY A 80 7.15 0.27 14.78
CA GLY A 80 7.49 0.73 16.12
C GLY A 80 6.30 0.84 17.07
N LYS A 81 5.09 1.01 16.54
CA LYS A 81 3.84 0.97 17.30
C LYS A 81 3.29 -0.45 17.50
N GLY A 82 3.98 -1.45 16.97
CA GLY A 82 3.52 -2.84 16.99
C GLY A 82 2.42 -3.14 15.98
N LEU A 83 2.23 -2.28 14.99
CA LEU A 83 1.26 -2.44 13.91
C LEU A 83 1.94 -2.99 12.66
N LYS A 84 1.14 -3.44 11.71
CA LYS A 84 1.59 -3.89 10.39
C LYS A 84 1.27 -2.85 9.33
N PHE A 85 2.11 -2.77 8.31
CA PHE A 85 2.03 -1.75 7.27
C PHE A 85 1.55 -2.35 5.96
N GLY A 86 0.51 -1.76 5.37
CA GLY A 86 -0.01 -2.13 4.07
C GLY A 86 0.09 -1.00 3.06
N MET A 87 0.24 -1.38 1.81
CA MET A 87 0.25 -0.46 0.68
C MET A 87 -0.68 -0.94 -0.43
N TYR A 88 -0.80 -0.14 -1.47
CA TYR A 88 -1.71 -0.35 -2.59
C TYR A 88 -0.96 -0.40 -3.91
N SER A 89 -1.34 -1.32 -4.77
CA SER A 89 -1.03 -1.31 -6.19
C SER A 89 -2.19 -1.89 -6.99
N CYS A 90 -2.00 -2.09 -8.28
CA CYS A 90 -3.06 -2.56 -9.17
C CYS A 90 -2.49 -3.49 -10.24
N ALA A 91 -3.26 -4.52 -10.60
CA ALA A 91 -2.89 -5.48 -11.63
C ALA A 91 -3.14 -4.97 -13.05
N GLY A 92 -3.97 -3.94 -13.23
CA GLY A 92 -4.29 -3.36 -14.54
C GLY A 92 -3.26 -2.35 -15.03
N PHE A 93 -3.52 -1.71 -16.15
CA PHE A 93 -2.58 -0.76 -16.76
C PHE A 93 -2.33 0.49 -15.93
N LYS A 94 -3.32 0.92 -15.17
CA LYS A 94 -3.26 2.04 -14.23
C LYS A 94 -4.08 1.71 -13.00
N THR A 95 -3.77 2.39 -11.89
CA THR A 95 -4.64 2.31 -10.71
C THR A 95 -6.00 2.94 -11.01
N CYS A 96 -6.97 2.74 -10.12
CA CYS A 96 -8.33 3.32 -10.30
C CYS A 96 -8.29 4.85 -10.38
N ALA A 97 -7.36 5.49 -9.69
CA ALA A 97 -7.16 6.95 -9.73
C ALA A 97 -6.20 7.41 -10.83
N GLY A 98 -5.71 6.50 -11.69
CA GLY A 98 -4.86 6.85 -12.83
C GLY A 98 -3.37 6.94 -12.53
N TYR A 99 -2.92 6.41 -11.39
CA TYR A 99 -1.51 6.36 -11.00
C TYR A 99 -0.81 5.15 -11.64
N PRO A 100 0.54 5.09 -11.64
CA PRO A 100 1.26 3.92 -12.12
C PRO A 100 0.87 2.65 -11.35
N SER A 101 0.61 1.59 -12.10
CA SER A 101 0.31 0.26 -11.56
C SER A 101 1.56 -0.63 -11.59
N SER A 102 1.43 -1.85 -11.08
CA SER A 102 2.52 -2.84 -11.13
C SER A 102 2.49 -3.72 -12.38
N TYR A 103 1.58 -3.48 -13.32
CA TYR A 103 1.51 -4.23 -14.57
C TYR A 103 2.83 -4.17 -15.34
N GLY A 104 3.41 -5.34 -15.61
CA GLY A 104 4.71 -5.45 -16.28
C GLY A 104 5.92 -5.15 -15.40
N HIS A 105 5.74 -4.85 -14.11
CA HIS A 105 6.78 -4.51 -13.14
C HIS A 105 6.64 -5.28 -11.82
N GLU A 106 5.95 -6.41 -11.84
CA GLU A 106 5.52 -7.14 -10.65
C GLU A 106 6.70 -7.52 -9.74
N PHE A 107 7.77 -8.08 -10.31
CA PHE A 107 8.93 -8.51 -9.52
C PHE A 107 9.70 -7.33 -8.90
N GLU A 108 9.89 -6.28 -9.69
CA GLU A 108 10.59 -5.07 -9.21
C GLU A 108 9.82 -4.38 -8.10
N ASP A 109 8.52 -4.22 -8.29
CA ASP A 109 7.66 -3.58 -7.31
C ASP A 109 7.52 -4.43 -6.04
N ALA A 110 7.34 -5.75 -6.17
CA ALA A 110 7.29 -6.66 -5.03
C ALA A 110 8.58 -6.59 -4.19
N LYS A 111 9.74 -6.57 -4.84
CA LYS A 111 11.02 -6.40 -4.17
C LYS A 111 11.08 -5.06 -3.42
N GLN A 112 10.67 -3.98 -4.06
CA GLN A 112 10.67 -2.66 -3.45
C GLN A 112 9.73 -2.57 -2.25
N PHE A 113 8.53 -3.14 -2.34
CA PHE A 113 7.60 -3.22 -1.21
C PHE A 113 8.20 -4.02 -0.05
N ALA A 114 8.88 -5.13 -0.34
CA ALA A 114 9.56 -5.91 0.68
C ALA A 114 10.70 -5.10 1.34
N GLU A 115 11.48 -4.36 0.58
CA GLU A 115 12.54 -3.49 1.09
C GLU A 115 12.00 -2.37 2.00
N TRP A 116 10.79 -1.89 1.72
CA TRP A 116 10.10 -0.91 2.58
C TRP A 116 9.47 -1.53 3.82
N GLY A 117 9.44 -2.85 3.94
CA GLY A 117 8.84 -3.54 5.08
C GLY A 117 7.33 -3.66 4.99
N VAL A 118 6.78 -3.68 3.79
CA VAL A 118 5.33 -3.83 3.58
C VAL A 118 4.88 -5.23 3.94
N ASP A 119 3.91 -5.34 4.86
CA ASP A 119 3.36 -6.62 5.35
C ASP A 119 2.15 -7.08 4.55
N TYR A 120 1.44 -6.15 3.93
CA TYR A 120 0.20 -6.42 3.20
C TYR A 120 0.12 -5.55 1.96
N LEU A 121 -0.22 -6.14 0.82
CA LEU A 121 -0.47 -5.42 -0.41
C LEU A 121 -1.93 -5.57 -0.82
N LYS A 122 -2.66 -4.46 -0.85
CA LYS A 122 -3.97 -4.40 -1.51
C LYS A 122 -3.70 -4.28 -3.00
N TYR A 123 -4.07 -5.31 -3.75
CA TYR A 123 -3.81 -5.41 -5.18
C TYR A 123 -5.11 -5.35 -5.96
N ASP A 124 -5.41 -4.18 -6.51
CA ASP A 124 -6.69 -3.89 -7.17
C ASP A 124 -6.72 -4.36 -8.62
N PHE A 125 -7.86 -4.21 -9.27
CA PHE A 125 -8.15 -4.78 -10.58
C PHE A 125 -8.65 -3.74 -11.60
N CYS A 126 -8.44 -2.47 -11.36
CA CYS A 126 -8.85 -1.38 -12.25
C CYS A 126 -8.04 -1.42 -13.56
N ASN A 127 -8.70 -1.11 -14.68
CA ASN A 127 -8.06 -1.01 -15.99
C ASN A 127 -7.32 -2.27 -16.43
N PHE A 128 -7.79 -3.43 -16.00
CA PHE A 128 -7.20 -4.71 -16.39
C PHE A 128 -7.60 -5.07 -17.82
N PRO A 129 -6.65 -5.57 -18.67
CA PRO A 129 -6.98 -5.91 -20.05
C PRO A 129 -7.98 -7.06 -20.13
N ALA A 130 -8.98 -6.94 -21.01
CA ALA A 130 -10.04 -7.94 -21.18
C ALA A 130 -9.50 -9.33 -21.61
N SER A 131 -8.38 -9.36 -22.31
CA SER A 131 -7.69 -10.59 -22.73
C SER A 131 -6.70 -11.13 -21.71
N GLY A 132 -6.55 -10.46 -20.55
CA GLY A 132 -5.57 -10.82 -19.53
C GLY A 132 -6.04 -11.99 -18.65
N ASP A 133 -5.07 -12.63 -18.01
CA ASP A 133 -5.29 -13.70 -17.03
C ASP A 133 -5.13 -13.14 -15.62
N ALA A 134 -6.28 -12.86 -14.98
CA ALA A 134 -6.32 -12.29 -13.63
C ALA A 134 -5.63 -13.18 -12.60
N LYS A 135 -5.88 -14.48 -12.64
CA LYS A 135 -5.26 -15.42 -11.70
C LYS A 135 -3.75 -15.38 -11.79
N ASN A 136 -3.22 -15.40 -13.00
CA ASN A 136 -1.77 -15.37 -13.23
C ASN A 136 -1.16 -14.04 -12.80
N ALA A 137 -1.86 -12.93 -13.04
CA ALA A 137 -1.39 -11.61 -12.59
C ALA A 137 -1.22 -11.55 -11.07
N TYR A 138 -2.19 -12.06 -10.30
CA TYR A 138 -2.11 -12.10 -8.84
C TYR A 138 -1.05 -13.08 -8.34
N LEU A 139 -0.93 -14.26 -8.96
CA LEU A 139 0.12 -15.22 -8.63
C LEU A 139 1.52 -14.64 -8.88
N THR A 140 1.71 -13.96 -9.98
CA THR A 140 3.00 -13.34 -10.34
C THR A 140 3.40 -12.30 -9.27
N MET A 141 2.46 -11.46 -8.83
CA MET A 141 2.75 -10.46 -7.80
C MET A 141 3.06 -11.09 -6.44
N ALA A 142 2.45 -12.22 -6.13
CA ALA A 142 2.65 -12.93 -4.86
C ALA A 142 3.95 -13.73 -4.78
N MET A 143 4.56 -13.99 -5.91
CA MET A 143 5.84 -14.72 -5.96
C MET A 143 7.01 -13.85 -5.53
#